data_f429667d241ab27e24e15e0fefb044e0
#
_entry.id   f429667d241ab27e24e15e0fefb044e0
#
_cell.length_a   1.000
_cell.length_b   1.000
_cell.length_c   1.000
_cell.angle_alpha   90.00
_cell.angle_beta   90.00
_cell.angle_gamma   90.00
#
_symmetry.space_group_name_H-M   'P 1'
#
loop_
_entity.id
_entity.type
_entity.pdbx_description
1 polymer ?
#
loop_
_entity_poly.entity_id
_entity_poly.type
_entity_poly.pdbx_seq_one_letter_code
_entity_poly.pdbx_strand_id
1 'polypeptide(L)'
;MAMQAASALSDLEFADLAVEQNPAASRYKRFSNDLRLESVPAALWPELVTLREEMLRANPLQGRFRMEHQGMKLRVQRRDTPYGPIFVARRIAAVLRELDDLGLPANLLPRLCDPEMRAGLLLLAGGPGAGKTTVACAMLLARLKSIGGFTWTAENPVEYDLQGPHGAGQCYQEEVGDDSEVKRVLMDTVRSGADTFYIGEIREEQGARAASLAAASGMLVVSTLHADNPQQAILKMGMLAGFDGLAQSLRGILTLRLDRQISAAQGARKVLNVQSYFVDGEPARMKIREGNMAAISAEMDTQKNRALSGYAPGTGFNGVMGNGTRG
;
A
#
# COMPACT_ATOMS: atom_id res chain seq x y z
N MET A 1 -29.41 15.54 -12.20
CA MET A 1 -28.38 15.77 -13.22
C MET A 1 -28.35 14.57 -14.14
N ALA A 2 -28.65 14.76 -15.42
CA ALA A 2 -28.57 13.69 -16.42
C ALA A 2 -27.08 13.28 -16.52
N MET A 3 -26.77 11.99 -16.27
CA MET A 3 -25.45 11.44 -16.54
C MET A 3 -25.18 11.63 -18.05
N GLN A 4 -24.13 12.36 -18.37
CA GLN A 4 -23.61 12.43 -19.73
C GLN A 4 -23.29 10.98 -20.15
N ALA A 5 -23.83 10.52 -21.27
CA ALA A 5 -23.53 9.18 -21.75
C ALA A 5 -22.04 9.07 -22.04
N ALA A 6 -21.38 8.06 -21.46
CA ALA A 6 -19.97 7.79 -21.72
C ALA A 6 -19.75 7.63 -23.23
N SER A 7 -18.81 8.38 -23.78
CA SER A 7 -18.48 8.35 -25.21
C SER A 7 -17.34 7.38 -25.53
N ALA A 8 -16.58 6.98 -24.53
CA ALA A 8 -15.51 5.99 -24.60
C ALA A 8 -15.50 5.12 -23.34
N LEU A 9 -14.85 3.97 -23.37
CA LEU A 9 -14.65 3.12 -22.18
C LEU A 9 -13.83 3.83 -21.11
N SER A 10 -12.96 4.74 -21.49
CA SER A 10 -12.20 5.60 -20.56
C SER A 10 -13.10 6.49 -19.70
N ASP A 11 -14.24 6.92 -20.22
CA ASP A 11 -15.22 7.76 -19.52
C ASP A 11 -16.14 6.96 -18.60
N LEU A 12 -16.21 5.63 -18.81
CA LEU A 12 -17.01 4.75 -17.99
C LEU A 12 -16.34 4.53 -16.62
N GLU A 13 -16.99 4.95 -15.55
CA GLU A 13 -16.52 4.71 -14.19
C GLU A 13 -16.70 3.24 -13.81
N PHE A 14 -15.64 2.44 -13.89
CA PHE A 14 -15.66 1.07 -13.45
C PHE A 14 -14.40 0.71 -12.63
N ALA A 15 -14.58 -0.18 -11.67
CA ALA A 15 -13.49 -0.86 -10.98
C ALA A 15 -13.14 -2.19 -11.66
N ASP A 16 -14.17 -2.98 -11.98
CA ASP A 16 -14.03 -4.28 -12.65
C ASP A 16 -14.96 -4.35 -13.87
N LEU A 17 -14.42 -4.80 -15.00
CA LEU A 17 -15.13 -4.96 -16.27
C LEU A 17 -14.96 -6.41 -16.76
N ALA A 18 -16.06 -7.15 -16.86
CA ALA A 18 -16.09 -8.45 -17.50
C ALA A 18 -16.31 -8.27 -19.00
N VAL A 19 -15.35 -8.68 -19.80
CA VAL A 19 -15.38 -8.58 -21.28
C VAL A 19 -15.68 -9.97 -21.86
N GLU A 20 -16.86 -10.08 -22.43
CA GLU A 20 -17.40 -11.31 -23.02
C GLU A 20 -17.19 -11.34 -24.54
N GLN A 21 -17.37 -12.52 -25.15
CA GLN A 21 -17.36 -12.67 -26.61
C GLN A 21 -18.48 -11.87 -27.27
N ASN A 22 -19.68 -11.93 -26.69
CA ASN A 22 -20.79 -11.06 -27.05
C ASN A 22 -20.72 -9.79 -26.22
N PRO A 23 -20.45 -8.61 -26.80
CA PRO A 23 -20.33 -7.37 -26.04
C PRO A 23 -21.59 -7.01 -25.24
N ALA A 24 -22.78 -7.43 -25.69
CA ALA A 24 -24.04 -7.22 -24.99
C ALA A 24 -24.12 -8.00 -23.65
N ALA A 25 -23.35 -9.08 -23.51
CA ALA A 25 -23.23 -9.84 -22.27
C ALA A 25 -22.22 -9.25 -21.29
N SER A 26 -21.37 -8.32 -21.72
CA SER A 26 -20.36 -7.68 -20.88
C SER A 26 -21.00 -6.86 -19.76
N ARG A 27 -20.39 -6.93 -18.58
CA ARG A 27 -20.88 -6.27 -17.34
C ARG A 27 -19.74 -5.61 -16.62
N TYR A 28 -20.05 -4.58 -15.85
CA TYR A 28 -19.05 -3.93 -15.02
C TYR A 28 -19.57 -3.67 -13.60
N LYS A 29 -18.63 -3.50 -12.69
CA LYS A 29 -18.84 -2.98 -11.33
C LYS A 29 -18.28 -1.58 -11.24
N ARG A 30 -19.04 -0.66 -10.68
CA ARG A 30 -18.56 0.70 -10.47
C ARG A 30 -17.52 0.75 -9.35
N PHE A 31 -17.76 0.01 -8.26
CA PHE A 31 -16.82 -0.19 -7.16
C PHE A 31 -16.55 -1.68 -6.94
N SER A 32 -15.34 -2.05 -6.48
CA SER A 32 -14.93 -3.46 -6.34
C SER A 32 -15.82 -4.27 -5.37
N ASN A 33 -16.46 -3.61 -4.41
CA ASN A 33 -17.36 -4.23 -3.44
C ASN A 33 -18.85 -4.22 -3.86
N ASP A 34 -19.16 -3.72 -5.04
CA ASP A 34 -20.53 -3.76 -5.55
C ASP A 34 -20.95 -5.20 -5.85
N LEU A 35 -22.14 -5.58 -5.39
CA LEU A 35 -22.76 -6.85 -5.74
C LEU A 35 -23.57 -6.75 -7.03
N ARG A 36 -24.02 -5.56 -7.39
CA ARG A 36 -24.78 -5.33 -8.60
C ARG A 36 -23.85 -5.06 -9.79
N LEU A 37 -24.10 -5.76 -10.87
CA LEU A 37 -23.44 -5.56 -12.15
C LEU A 37 -24.29 -4.65 -13.03
N GLU A 38 -23.64 -3.72 -13.70
CA GLU A 38 -24.25 -2.85 -14.69
C GLU A 38 -23.92 -3.33 -16.10
N SER A 39 -24.85 -3.13 -17.04
CA SER A 39 -24.63 -3.42 -18.47
C SER A 39 -23.78 -2.33 -19.09
N VAL A 40 -22.82 -2.73 -19.93
CA VAL A 40 -22.06 -1.75 -20.71
C VAL A 40 -22.97 -1.11 -21.75
N PRO A 41 -23.01 0.22 -21.86
CA PRO A 41 -23.82 0.92 -22.85
C PRO A 41 -23.55 0.44 -24.29
N ALA A 42 -24.58 0.26 -25.09
CA ALA A 42 -24.47 -0.26 -26.47
C ALA A 42 -23.52 0.58 -27.34
N ALA A 43 -23.46 1.90 -27.09
CA ALA A 43 -22.56 2.80 -27.81
C ALA A 43 -21.07 2.42 -27.64
N LEU A 44 -20.71 1.72 -26.57
CA LEU A 44 -19.33 1.30 -26.27
C LEU A 44 -18.99 -0.14 -26.73
N TRP A 45 -19.97 -0.86 -27.33
CA TRP A 45 -19.72 -2.23 -27.80
C TRP A 45 -18.64 -2.36 -28.87
N PRO A 46 -18.52 -1.44 -29.87
CA PRO A 46 -17.39 -1.52 -30.80
C PRO A 46 -16.03 -1.44 -30.12
N GLU A 47 -15.89 -0.58 -29.10
CA GLU A 47 -14.66 -0.44 -28.35
C GLU A 47 -14.39 -1.68 -27.48
N LEU A 48 -15.43 -2.31 -26.89
CA LEU A 48 -15.29 -3.59 -26.18
C LEU A 48 -14.76 -4.71 -27.08
N VAL A 49 -15.20 -4.75 -28.35
CA VAL A 49 -14.69 -5.73 -29.33
C VAL A 49 -13.20 -5.50 -29.57
N THR A 50 -12.80 -4.25 -29.81
CA THR A 50 -11.38 -3.88 -29.97
C THR A 50 -10.56 -4.23 -28.75
N LEU A 51 -11.01 -3.85 -27.55
CA LEU A 51 -10.35 -4.18 -26.29
C LEU A 51 -10.17 -5.69 -26.13
N ARG A 52 -11.21 -6.47 -26.44
CA ARG A 52 -11.14 -7.94 -26.36
C ARG A 52 -10.12 -8.54 -27.32
N GLU A 53 -10.04 -8.03 -28.55
CA GLU A 53 -9.04 -8.47 -29.54
C GLU A 53 -7.61 -8.15 -29.08
N GLU A 54 -7.41 -6.98 -28.48
CA GLU A 54 -6.14 -6.59 -27.87
C GLU A 54 -5.76 -7.52 -26.70
N MET A 55 -6.73 -7.87 -25.84
CA MET A 55 -6.55 -8.82 -24.75
C MET A 55 -6.14 -10.20 -25.26
N LEU A 56 -6.77 -10.68 -26.34
CA LEU A 56 -6.43 -11.96 -26.95
C LEU A 56 -5.02 -11.95 -27.55
N ARG A 57 -4.59 -10.84 -28.16
CA ARG A 57 -3.24 -10.67 -28.72
C ARG A 57 -2.18 -10.54 -27.64
N ALA A 58 -2.46 -9.80 -26.57
CA ALA A 58 -1.52 -9.56 -25.49
C ALA A 58 -1.22 -10.84 -24.68
N ASN A 59 -2.22 -11.70 -24.47
CA ASN A 59 -2.03 -12.97 -23.77
C ASN A 59 -2.92 -14.06 -24.37
N PRO A 60 -2.43 -14.85 -25.34
CA PRO A 60 -3.16 -15.95 -25.94
C PRO A 60 -3.36 -17.15 -25.00
N LEU A 61 -2.61 -17.22 -23.90
CA LEU A 61 -2.67 -18.29 -22.89
C LEU A 61 -3.46 -17.83 -21.65
N GLN A 62 -3.85 -18.78 -20.80
CA GLN A 62 -4.47 -18.46 -19.50
C GLN A 62 -3.52 -17.69 -18.60
N GLY A 63 -4.06 -16.76 -17.80
CA GLY A 63 -3.27 -16.08 -16.79
C GLY A 63 -3.71 -14.66 -16.50
N ARG A 64 -2.82 -13.96 -15.81
CA ARG A 64 -2.94 -12.55 -15.46
C ARG A 64 -1.92 -11.76 -16.26
N PHE A 65 -2.29 -10.58 -16.71
CA PHE A 65 -1.38 -9.68 -17.43
C PHE A 65 -1.84 -8.23 -17.29
N ARG A 66 -0.94 -7.33 -17.62
CA ARG A 66 -1.23 -5.90 -17.72
C ARG A 66 -1.27 -5.47 -19.17
N MET A 67 -2.09 -4.49 -19.44
CA MET A 67 -2.15 -3.82 -20.72
C MET A 67 -2.61 -2.38 -20.56
N GLU A 68 -2.38 -1.60 -21.59
CA GLU A 68 -2.93 -0.27 -21.72
C GLU A 68 -3.88 -0.23 -22.93
N HIS A 69 -5.05 0.37 -22.73
CA HIS A 69 -6.05 0.59 -23.78
C HIS A 69 -6.52 2.03 -23.70
N GLN A 70 -6.24 2.83 -24.74
CA GLN A 70 -6.63 4.25 -24.81
C GLN A 70 -6.30 5.05 -23.51
N GLY A 71 -5.09 4.89 -22.99
CA GLY A 71 -4.64 5.55 -21.76
C GLY A 71 -5.16 4.94 -20.47
N MET A 72 -6.03 3.92 -20.53
CA MET A 72 -6.43 3.14 -19.35
C MET A 72 -5.43 2.04 -19.08
N LYS A 73 -4.82 2.05 -17.92
CA LYS A 73 -3.99 0.93 -17.44
C LYS A 73 -4.91 -0.12 -16.81
N LEU A 74 -4.87 -1.32 -17.36
CA LEU A 74 -5.73 -2.43 -16.98
C LEU A 74 -4.90 -3.61 -16.48
N ARG A 75 -5.34 -4.20 -15.38
CA ARG A 75 -4.96 -5.53 -14.97
C ARG A 75 -6.03 -6.50 -15.44
N VAL A 76 -5.64 -7.44 -16.27
CA VAL A 76 -6.56 -8.39 -16.90
C VAL A 76 -6.32 -9.78 -16.37
N GLN A 77 -7.40 -10.45 -16.04
CA GLN A 77 -7.40 -11.89 -15.78
C GLN A 77 -8.18 -12.59 -16.88
N ARG A 78 -7.52 -13.50 -17.60
CA ARG A 78 -8.16 -14.40 -18.55
C ARG A 78 -8.64 -15.66 -17.83
N ARG A 79 -9.85 -16.09 -18.16
CA ARG A 79 -10.43 -17.38 -17.76
C ARG A 79 -11.04 -18.05 -18.99
N ASP A 80 -10.65 -19.29 -19.24
CA ASP A 80 -11.25 -20.09 -20.29
C ASP A 80 -12.46 -20.83 -19.73
N THR A 81 -13.58 -20.66 -20.40
CA THR A 81 -14.85 -21.32 -20.08
C THR A 81 -15.25 -22.25 -21.22
N PRO A 82 -16.20 -23.16 -21.03
CA PRO A 82 -16.74 -23.98 -22.13
C PRO A 82 -17.32 -23.16 -23.29
N TYR A 83 -17.63 -21.89 -23.05
CA TYR A 83 -18.20 -20.96 -24.04
C TYR A 83 -17.16 -19.99 -24.63
N GLY A 84 -15.88 -20.23 -24.38
CA GLY A 84 -14.77 -19.43 -24.81
C GLY A 84 -14.13 -18.60 -23.70
N PRO A 85 -13.04 -17.88 -24.01
CA PRO A 85 -12.34 -17.07 -23.04
C PRO A 85 -13.12 -15.81 -22.64
N ILE A 86 -13.21 -15.57 -21.35
CA ILE A 86 -13.66 -14.30 -20.76
C ILE A 86 -12.48 -13.58 -20.12
N PHE A 87 -12.57 -12.27 -20.10
CA PHE A 87 -11.57 -11.43 -19.43
C PHE A 87 -12.24 -10.60 -18.35
N VAL A 88 -11.60 -10.54 -17.20
CA VAL A 88 -11.98 -9.59 -16.15
C VAL A 88 -10.88 -8.56 -16.05
N ALA A 89 -11.18 -7.36 -16.47
CA ALA A 89 -10.26 -6.23 -16.46
C ALA A 89 -10.54 -5.36 -15.24
N ARG A 90 -9.54 -5.14 -14.41
CA ARG A 90 -9.58 -4.16 -13.33
C ARG A 90 -8.82 -2.92 -13.74
N ARG A 91 -9.46 -1.75 -13.58
CA ARG A 91 -8.78 -0.48 -13.81
C ARG A 91 -7.75 -0.24 -12.71
N ILE A 92 -6.49 -0.02 -13.11
CA ILE A 92 -5.44 0.45 -12.21
C ILE A 92 -5.72 1.94 -11.97
N ALA A 93 -5.77 2.37 -10.72
CA ALA A 93 -6.07 3.75 -10.39
C ALA A 93 -5.02 4.68 -11.03
N ALA A 94 -5.47 5.57 -11.91
CA ALA A 94 -4.59 6.48 -12.65
C ALA A 94 -4.00 7.57 -11.75
N VAL A 95 -4.68 7.92 -10.66
CA VAL A 95 -4.27 9.01 -9.77
C VAL A 95 -4.20 8.52 -8.33
N LEU A 96 -2.98 8.51 -7.81
CA LEU A 96 -2.73 8.37 -6.39
C LEU A 96 -2.81 9.77 -5.75
N ARG A 97 -3.66 9.91 -4.71
CA ARG A 97 -3.74 11.17 -3.96
C ARG A 97 -2.44 11.41 -3.20
N GLU A 98 -2.09 12.67 -2.99
CA GLU A 98 -0.95 13.03 -2.16
C GLU A 98 -1.17 12.53 -0.72
N LEU A 99 -0.07 12.25 -0.02
CA LEU A 99 -0.11 11.70 1.33
C LEU A 99 -0.87 12.63 2.31
N ASP A 100 -0.71 13.94 2.14
CA ASP A 100 -1.35 14.97 2.96
C ASP A 100 -2.87 15.03 2.78
N ASP A 101 -3.37 14.58 1.62
CA ASP A 101 -4.81 14.58 1.29
C ASP A 101 -5.55 13.32 1.76
N LEU A 102 -4.83 12.34 2.32
CA LEU A 102 -5.43 11.08 2.76
C LEU A 102 -6.13 11.16 4.12
N GLY A 103 -5.96 12.27 4.85
CA GLY A 103 -6.56 12.47 6.17
C GLY A 103 -5.85 11.72 7.29
N LEU A 104 -4.56 11.47 7.13
CA LEU A 104 -3.69 10.98 8.20
C LEU A 104 -3.56 12.04 9.30
N PRO A 105 -3.42 11.64 10.58
CA PRO A 105 -3.04 12.58 11.65
C PRO A 105 -1.75 13.33 11.29
N ALA A 106 -1.77 14.67 11.43
CA ALA A 106 -0.67 15.54 10.99
C ALA A 106 0.69 15.21 11.64
N ASN A 107 0.68 14.67 12.88
CA ASN A 107 1.89 14.23 13.58
C ASN A 107 2.55 12.98 12.98
N LEU A 108 1.85 12.23 12.11
CA LEU A 108 2.41 11.05 11.45
C LEU A 108 3.20 11.39 10.19
N LEU A 109 2.81 12.45 9.47
CA LEU A 109 3.43 12.82 8.21
C LEU A 109 4.95 13.03 8.32
N PRO A 110 5.47 13.83 9.30
CA PRO A 110 6.91 13.99 9.48
C PRO A 110 7.63 12.68 9.81
N ARG A 111 6.99 11.77 10.55
CA ARG A 111 7.59 10.46 10.89
C ARG A 111 7.66 9.53 9.67
N LEU A 112 6.64 9.54 8.81
CA LEU A 112 6.58 8.71 7.60
C LEU A 112 7.55 9.19 6.52
N CYS A 113 7.78 10.49 6.44
CA CYS A 113 8.70 11.12 5.49
C CYS A 113 10.03 11.55 6.13
N ASP A 114 10.38 11.01 7.30
CA ASP A 114 11.64 11.30 7.97
C ASP A 114 12.83 10.80 7.12
N PRO A 115 13.77 11.68 6.70
CA PRO A 115 14.97 11.28 5.97
C PRO A 115 15.88 10.34 6.76
N GLU A 116 15.83 10.39 8.11
CA GLU A 116 16.61 9.51 8.98
C GLU A 116 16.01 8.10 9.11
N MET A 117 14.75 7.91 8.71
CA MET A 117 14.13 6.58 8.63
C MET A 117 14.60 5.85 7.36
N ARG A 118 15.85 5.38 7.36
CA ARG A 118 16.51 4.72 6.22
C ARG A 118 16.47 3.20 6.30
N ALA A 119 16.20 2.64 7.46
CA ALA A 119 16.22 1.21 7.70
C ALA A 119 15.13 0.78 8.65
N GLY A 120 14.71 -0.47 8.51
CA GLY A 120 13.73 -1.11 9.37
C GLY A 120 12.42 -1.40 8.64
N LEU A 121 11.51 -2.07 9.34
CA LEU A 121 10.22 -2.51 8.80
C LEU A 121 9.10 -1.56 9.24
N LEU A 122 8.40 -1.00 8.28
CA LEU A 122 7.17 -0.22 8.51
C LEU A 122 5.97 -1.00 7.97
N LEU A 123 5.00 -1.26 8.82
CA LEU A 123 3.81 -2.04 8.49
C LEU A 123 2.54 -1.17 8.44
N LEU A 124 1.78 -1.33 7.39
CA LEU A 124 0.43 -0.75 7.28
C LEU A 124 -0.59 -1.88 7.40
N ALA A 125 -1.32 -1.91 8.50
CA ALA A 125 -2.27 -2.97 8.80
C ALA A 125 -3.73 -2.48 8.66
N GLY A 126 -4.67 -3.41 8.56
CA GLY A 126 -6.10 -3.11 8.46
C GLY A 126 -6.86 -4.17 7.66
N GLY A 127 -8.17 -4.12 7.72
CA GLY A 127 -9.06 -4.98 6.94
C GLY A 127 -8.98 -4.73 5.42
N PRO A 128 -9.68 -5.54 4.62
CA PRO A 128 -9.84 -5.29 3.19
C PRO A 128 -10.48 -3.91 2.95
N GLY A 129 -9.95 -3.15 1.99
CA GLY A 129 -10.48 -1.82 1.66
C GLY A 129 -10.20 -0.73 2.70
N ALA A 130 -9.37 -0.98 3.71
CA ALA A 130 -9.00 0.01 4.73
C ALA A 130 -8.06 1.13 4.22
N GLY A 131 -7.56 1.03 2.99
CA GLY A 131 -6.67 2.02 2.39
C GLY A 131 -5.18 1.76 2.60
N LYS A 132 -4.78 0.55 3.02
CA LYS A 132 -3.38 0.17 3.27
C LYS A 132 -2.47 0.48 2.08
N THR A 133 -2.78 -0.10 0.91
CA THR A 133 -2.01 0.10 -0.33
C THR A 133 -1.98 1.58 -0.73
N THR A 134 -3.11 2.28 -0.60
CA THR A 134 -3.19 3.72 -0.92
C THR A 134 -2.23 4.54 -0.06
N VAL A 135 -2.24 4.32 1.26
CA VAL A 135 -1.34 5.04 2.19
C VAL A 135 0.11 4.64 1.97
N ALA A 136 0.40 3.34 1.76
CA ALA A 136 1.75 2.87 1.47
C ALA A 136 2.32 3.53 0.21
N CYS A 137 1.59 3.44 -0.91
CA CYS A 137 2.02 4.02 -2.18
C CYS A 137 2.15 5.54 -2.13
N ALA A 138 1.22 6.25 -1.46
CA ALA A 138 1.31 7.71 -1.28
C ALA A 138 2.52 8.11 -0.43
N MET A 139 2.84 7.35 0.62
CA MET A 139 4.03 7.56 1.43
C MET A 139 5.32 7.32 0.61
N LEU A 140 5.38 6.24 -0.17
CA LEU A 140 6.52 5.96 -1.06
C LEU A 140 6.71 7.10 -2.07
N LEU A 141 5.63 7.56 -2.68
CA LEU A 141 5.67 8.67 -3.63
C LEU A 141 6.14 9.97 -2.97
N ALA A 142 5.64 10.29 -1.77
CA ALA A 142 6.07 11.46 -1.00
C ALA A 142 7.56 11.38 -0.65
N ARG A 143 8.06 10.21 -0.22
CA ARG A 143 9.49 9.99 0.06
C ARG A 143 10.36 10.12 -1.18
N LEU A 144 9.96 9.51 -2.30
CA LEU A 144 10.68 9.64 -3.59
C LEU A 144 10.80 11.11 -4.02
N LYS A 145 9.71 11.88 -3.89
CA LYS A 145 9.69 13.31 -4.25
C LYS A 145 10.56 14.16 -3.32
N SER A 146 10.52 13.91 -2.01
CA SER A 146 11.14 14.78 -1.00
C SER A 146 12.54 14.34 -0.59
N ILE A 147 12.83 13.03 -0.58
CA ILE A 147 14.11 12.47 -0.13
C ILE A 147 14.91 11.94 -1.31
N GLY A 148 14.24 11.30 -2.27
CA GLY A 148 14.88 10.66 -3.42
C GLY A 148 15.18 9.17 -3.17
N GLY A 149 16.22 8.68 -3.83
CA GLY A 149 16.70 7.30 -3.74
C GLY A 149 15.99 6.32 -4.67
N PHE A 150 16.36 5.06 -4.57
CA PHE A 150 15.77 3.97 -5.35
C PHE A 150 14.75 3.21 -4.51
N THR A 151 13.51 3.14 -5.00
CA THR A 151 12.46 2.29 -4.44
C THR A 151 12.17 1.14 -5.39
N TRP A 152 12.18 -0.09 -4.87
CA TRP A 152 11.71 -1.28 -5.58
C TRP A 152 10.45 -1.81 -4.94
N THR A 153 9.55 -2.36 -5.75
CA THR A 153 8.34 -2.98 -5.25
C THR A 153 8.19 -4.41 -5.74
N ALA A 154 7.62 -5.27 -4.89
CA ALA A 154 7.14 -6.59 -5.27
C ALA A 154 5.66 -6.69 -4.87
N GLU A 155 4.77 -6.71 -5.84
CA GLU A 155 3.33 -6.58 -5.63
C GLU A 155 2.57 -7.70 -6.33
N ASN A 156 1.45 -8.13 -5.75
CA ASN A 156 0.56 -9.13 -6.35
C ASN A 156 -0.92 -8.73 -6.18
N PRO A 157 -1.39 -7.96 -7.08
CA PRO A 157 -0.77 -7.22 -8.19
C PRO A 157 -0.36 -5.80 -7.81
N VAL A 158 0.28 -5.08 -8.74
CA VAL A 158 0.44 -3.62 -8.61
C VAL A 158 -0.93 -2.93 -8.71
N GLU A 159 -1.25 -2.10 -7.71
CA GLU A 159 -2.53 -1.37 -7.65
C GLU A 159 -2.42 0.07 -8.13
N TYR A 160 -1.28 0.72 -7.92
CA TYR A 160 -0.98 2.08 -8.36
C TYR A 160 0.28 2.10 -9.22
N ASP A 161 0.29 2.99 -10.21
CA ASP A 161 1.45 3.14 -11.07
C ASP A 161 2.44 4.13 -10.45
N LEU A 162 3.51 3.58 -9.89
CA LEU A 162 4.65 4.33 -9.35
C LEU A 162 5.91 4.16 -10.21
N GLN A 163 5.81 3.45 -11.36
CA GLN A 163 6.98 3.20 -12.20
C GLN A 163 7.56 4.49 -12.74
N GLY A 164 8.86 4.66 -12.61
CA GLY A 164 9.58 5.77 -13.21
C GLY A 164 10.12 6.81 -12.22
N PRO A 165 10.51 8.00 -12.71
CA PRO A 165 11.11 9.05 -11.90
C PRO A 165 10.07 9.86 -11.13
N HIS A 166 10.40 10.20 -9.86
CA HIS A 166 9.58 11.03 -8.99
C HIS A 166 10.47 12.00 -8.20
N GLY A 167 10.52 13.26 -8.61
CA GLY A 167 11.43 14.25 -8.01
C GLY A 167 12.89 13.82 -8.15
N ALA A 168 13.59 13.64 -7.03
CA ALA A 168 14.96 13.13 -6.99
C ALA A 168 15.04 11.59 -6.89
N GLY A 169 13.92 10.90 -6.84
CA GLY A 169 13.85 9.44 -6.67
C GLY A 169 13.39 8.70 -7.92
N GLN A 170 13.61 7.40 -7.91
CA GLN A 170 13.23 6.47 -8.98
C GLN A 170 12.52 5.24 -8.39
N CYS A 171 11.39 4.85 -8.98
CA CYS A 171 10.67 3.63 -8.60
C CYS A 171 10.72 2.58 -9.70
N TYR A 172 10.94 1.32 -9.29
CA TYR A 172 10.85 0.12 -10.13
C TYR A 172 9.83 -0.83 -9.52
N GLN A 173 8.83 -1.20 -10.31
CA GLN A 173 7.74 -2.06 -9.85
C GLN A 173 7.80 -3.44 -10.53
N GLU A 174 7.86 -4.49 -9.71
CA GLU A 174 7.74 -5.87 -10.18
C GLU A 174 6.40 -6.47 -9.73
N GLU A 175 5.70 -7.11 -10.66
CA GLU A 175 4.53 -7.92 -10.34
C GLU A 175 4.96 -9.36 -10.11
N VAL A 176 4.64 -9.89 -8.94
CA VAL A 176 5.03 -11.24 -8.50
C VAL A 176 3.82 -12.16 -8.39
N GLY A 177 4.03 -13.46 -8.56
CA GLY A 177 2.96 -14.46 -8.48
C GLY A 177 2.63 -14.91 -7.06
N ASP A 178 3.65 -15.05 -6.22
CA ASP A 178 3.53 -15.56 -4.85
C ASP A 178 4.66 -15.06 -3.93
N ASP A 179 4.62 -15.45 -2.67
CA ASP A 179 5.58 -15.02 -1.65
C ASP A 179 7.02 -15.57 -1.88
N SER A 180 7.19 -16.64 -2.63
CA SER A 180 8.53 -17.16 -2.98
C SER A 180 9.24 -16.25 -3.96
N GLU A 181 8.49 -15.68 -4.92
CA GLU A 181 8.99 -14.66 -5.83
C GLU A 181 9.31 -13.36 -5.10
N VAL A 182 8.48 -12.94 -4.12
CA VAL A 182 8.76 -11.78 -3.26
C VAL A 182 10.13 -11.92 -2.61
N LYS A 183 10.44 -13.10 -2.03
CA LYS A 183 11.75 -13.35 -1.42
C LYS A 183 12.89 -13.20 -2.44
N ARG A 184 12.74 -13.77 -3.64
CA ARG A 184 13.74 -13.68 -4.71
C ARG A 184 14.00 -12.21 -5.09
N VAL A 185 12.93 -11.47 -5.41
CA VAL A 185 13.02 -10.05 -5.80
C VAL A 185 13.68 -9.23 -4.69
N LEU A 186 13.29 -9.44 -3.43
CA LEU A 186 13.89 -8.75 -2.30
C LEU A 186 15.40 -9.03 -2.17
N MET A 187 15.81 -10.29 -2.29
CA MET A 187 17.23 -10.67 -2.19
C MET A 187 18.07 -10.11 -3.35
N ASP A 188 17.50 -10.02 -4.54
CA ASP A 188 18.15 -9.40 -5.70
C ASP A 188 18.24 -7.87 -5.50
N THR A 189 17.19 -7.27 -4.93
CA THR A 189 17.11 -5.83 -4.65
C THR A 189 18.13 -5.38 -3.59
N VAL A 190 18.38 -6.17 -2.56
CA VAL A 190 19.44 -5.89 -1.55
C VAL A 190 20.80 -5.68 -2.22
N ARG A 191 21.08 -6.37 -3.33
CA ARG A 191 22.32 -6.26 -4.09
C ARG A 191 22.33 -5.10 -5.09
N SER A 192 21.18 -4.51 -5.36
CA SER A 192 21.00 -3.46 -6.38
C SER A 192 21.12 -2.04 -5.83
N GLY A 193 21.47 -1.88 -4.54
CA GLY A 193 21.62 -0.57 -3.91
C GLY A 193 20.29 0.17 -3.70
N ALA A 194 19.19 -0.55 -3.54
CA ALA A 194 17.89 0.06 -3.24
C ALA A 194 17.86 0.61 -1.80
N ASP A 195 17.27 1.79 -1.65
CA ASP A 195 17.06 2.46 -0.36
C ASP A 195 15.78 1.99 0.33
N THR A 196 14.75 1.74 -0.46
CA THR A 196 13.43 1.32 0.02
C THR A 196 12.90 0.14 -0.79
N PHE A 197 12.32 -0.84 -0.09
CA PHE A 197 11.61 -1.95 -0.71
C PHE A 197 10.15 -2.01 -0.23
N TYR A 198 9.23 -2.13 -1.16
CA TYR A 198 7.81 -2.27 -0.84
C TYR A 198 7.33 -3.68 -1.19
N ILE A 199 6.78 -4.36 -0.21
CA ILE A 199 6.07 -5.64 -0.39
C ILE A 199 4.58 -5.34 -0.33
N GLY A 200 3.86 -5.61 -1.41
CA GLY A 200 2.42 -5.33 -1.49
C GLY A 200 1.65 -5.86 -0.29
N GLU A 201 1.89 -7.11 0.10
CA GLU A 201 1.30 -7.72 1.30
C GLU A 201 2.16 -8.87 1.80
N ILE A 202 2.38 -8.96 3.12
CA ILE A 202 2.96 -10.13 3.78
C ILE A 202 1.83 -11.07 4.21
N ARG A 203 1.84 -12.30 3.66
CA ARG A 203 0.84 -13.34 3.96
C ARG A 203 1.44 -14.54 4.65
N GLU A 204 2.67 -14.91 4.32
CA GLU A 204 3.32 -16.16 4.68
C GLU A 204 4.66 -15.93 5.38
N GLU A 205 5.15 -16.99 6.01
CA GLU A 205 6.41 -17.00 6.78
C GLU A 205 7.61 -16.56 5.95
N GLN A 206 7.72 -17.01 4.69
CA GLN A 206 8.88 -16.71 3.85
C GLN A 206 8.99 -15.21 3.56
N GLY A 207 7.89 -14.55 3.20
CA GLY A 207 7.84 -13.11 2.98
C GLY A 207 8.13 -12.32 4.26
N ALA A 208 7.54 -12.74 5.40
CA ALA A 208 7.75 -12.10 6.69
C ALA A 208 9.22 -12.15 7.16
N ARG A 209 9.84 -13.32 7.06
CA ARG A 209 11.27 -13.52 7.43
C ARG A 209 12.20 -12.74 6.53
N ALA A 210 11.97 -12.77 5.21
CA ALA A 210 12.76 -12.02 4.24
C ALA A 210 12.66 -10.50 4.49
N ALA A 211 11.45 -9.98 4.73
CA ALA A 211 11.21 -8.58 5.07
C ALA A 211 11.95 -8.15 6.34
N SER A 212 11.84 -8.95 7.42
CA SER A 212 12.52 -8.66 8.68
C SER A 212 14.04 -8.67 8.54
N LEU A 213 14.60 -9.64 7.78
CA LEU A 213 16.04 -9.74 7.55
C LEU A 213 16.57 -8.55 6.74
N ALA A 214 15.91 -8.18 5.64
CA ALA A 214 16.30 -7.03 4.83
C ALA A 214 16.23 -5.72 5.62
N ALA A 215 15.16 -5.55 6.42
CA ALA A 215 14.98 -4.39 7.28
C ALA A 215 16.05 -4.30 8.36
N ALA A 216 16.46 -5.42 8.96
CA ALA A 216 17.56 -5.49 9.94
C ALA A 216 18.93 -5.24 9.30
N SER A 217 19.07 -5.48 7.98
CA SER A 217 20.33 -5.31 7.24
C SER A 217 20.55 -3.89 6.71
N GLY A 218 19.67 -2.93 7.04
CA GLY A 218 19.87 -1.52 6.71
C GLY A 218 18.98 -0.96 5.61
N MET A 219 18.00 -1.73 5.12
CA MET A 219 17.01 -1.27 4.12
C MET A 219 15.71 -0.84 4.80
N LEU A 220 15.06 0.20 4.30
CA LEU A 220 13.68 0.51 4.68
C LEU A 220 12.74 -0.44 3.92
N VAL A 221 12.08 -1.32 4.66
CA VAL A 221 11.06 -2.22 4.10
C VAL A 221 9.67 -1.72 4.52
N VAL A 222 8.81 -1.51 3.55
CA VAL A 222 7.41 -1.13 3.76
C VAL A 222 6.54 -2.28 3.31
N SER A 223 5.51 -2.63 4.08
CA SER A 223 4.57 -3.66 3.65
C SER A 223 3.18 -3.47 4.22
N THR A 224 2.21 -4.16 3.62
CA THR A 224 0.87 -4.24 4.18
C THR A 224 0.62 -5.59 4.85
N LEU A 225 -0.34 -5.60 5.78
CA LEU A 225 -0.71 -6.78 6.56
C LEU A 225 -2.19 -6.73 6.92
N HIS A 226 -2.85 -7.89 6.99
CA HIS A 226 -4.20 -7.96 7.56
C HIS A 226 -4.13 -8.11 9.08
N ALA A 227 -4.49 -7.05 9.81
CA ALA A 227 -4.69 -7.03 11.26
C ALA A 227 -5.55 -5.83 11.65
N ASP A 228 -6.35 -5.95 12.71
CA ASP A 228 -7.32 -4.92 13.11
C ASP A 228 -6.73 -3.85 14.04
N ASN A 229 -5.61 -4.16 14.69
CA ASN A 229 -4.89 -3.26 15.58
C ASN A 229 -3.38 -3.58 15.59
N PRO A 230 -2.52 -2.68 16.11
CA PRO A 230 -1.07 -2.90 16.13
C PRO A 230 -0.62 -4.14 16.90
N GLN A 231 -1.31 -4.50 17.98
CA GLN A 231 -0.97 -5.69 18.78
C GLN A 231 -1.16 -6.97 17.97
N GLN A 232 -2.28 -7.08 17.24
CA GLN A 232 -2.51 -8.22 16.34
C GLN A 232 -1.49 -8.25 15.20
N ALA A 233 -1.09 -7.09 14.66
CA ALA A 233 -0.06 -7.01 13.64
C ALA A 233 1.30 -7.51 14.17
N ILE A 234 1.69 -7.10 15.38
CA ILE A 234 2.91 -7.57 16.06
C ILE A 234 2.84 -9.08 16.30
N LEU A 235 1.72 -9.56 16.85
CA LEU A 235 1.53 -10.97 17.13
C LEU A 235 1.65 -11.81 15.85
N LYS A 236 0.94 -11.41 14.78
CA LYS A 236 0.98 -12.11 13.50
C LYS A 236 2.38 -12.11 12.89
N MET A 237 3.05 -10.96 12.85
CA MET A 237 4.42 -10.89 12.33
C MET A 237 5.41 -11.65 13.21
N GLY A 238 5.26 -11.60 14.54
CA GLY A 238 6.08 -12.39 15.46
C GLY A 238 5.93 -13.89 15.27
N MET A 239 4.72 -14.36 14.97
CA MET A 239 4.46 -15.78 14.62
C MET A 239 5.08 -16.16 13.26
N LEU A 240 5.07 -15.27 12.27
CA LEU A 240 5.60 -15.52 10.93
C LEU A 240 7.12 -15.36 10.85
N ALA A 241 7.67 -14.29 11.42
CA ALA A 241 9.09 -13.94 11.28
C ALA A 241 9.96 -14.29 12.50
N GLY A 242 9.32 -14.60 13.64
CA GLY A 242 9.98 -14.68 14.94
C GLY A 242 10.03 -13.32 15.66
N PHE A 243 9.77 -13.33 16.98
CA PHE A 243 9.71 -12.12 17.78
C PHE A 243 11.05 -11.40 17.89
N ASP A 244 12.17 -12.13 17.95
CA ASP A 244 13.51 -11.55 17.97
C ASP A 244 13.83 -10.76 16.70
N GLY A 245 13.60 -11.35 15.53
CA GLY A 245 13.82 -10.70 14.26
C GLY A 245 12.90 -9.49 14.06
N LEU A 246 11.64 -9.61 14.49
CA LEU A 246 10.68 -8.51 14.45
C LEU A 246 11.11 -7.37 15.39
N ALA A 247 11.55 -7.66 16.62
CA ALA A 247 11.98 -6.65 17.56
C ALA A 247 13.18 -5.83 17.07
N GLN A 248 14.08 -6.45 16.31
CA GLN A 248 15.23 -5.77 15.71
C GLN A 248 14.85 -4.92 14.50
N SER A 249 13.95 -5.42 13.67
CA SER A 249 13.60 -4.81 12.38
C SER A 249 12.49 -3.78 12.45
N LEU A 250 11.48 -3.95 13.31
CA LEU A 250 10.28 -3.12 13.32
C LEU A 250 10.59 -1.67 13.70
N ARG A 251 10.12 -0.73 12.90
CA ARG A 251 10.15 0.72 13.15
C ARG A 251 8.80 1.25 13.56
N GLY A 252 7.74 0.75 12.94
CA GLY A 252 6.39 1.19 13.26
C GLY A 252 5.31 0.38 12.60
N ILE A 253 4.12 0.54 13.13
CA ILE A 253 2.88 -0.02 12.59
C ILE A 253 1.83 1.08 12.56
N LEU A 254 1.15 1.21 11.43
CA LEU A 254 -0.06 2.00 11.28
C LEU A 254 -1.22 1.06 10.99
N THR A 255 -2.22 1.04 11.85
CA THR A 255 -3.46 0.30 11.59
C THR A 255 -4.52 1.25 11.09
N LEU A 256 -5.05 0.95 9.93
CA LEU A 256 -5.96 1.80 9.17
C LEU A 256 -7.38 1.23 9.17
N ARG A 257 -8.37 2.09 9.38
CA ARG A 257 -9.78 1.76 9.25
C ARG A 257 -10.51 2.91 8.57
N LEU A 258 -11.24 2.61 7.49
CA LEU A 258 -12.10 3.57 6.81
C LEU A 258 -13.52 3.43 7.34
N ASP A 259 -13.96 4.43 8.11
CA ASP A 259 -15.34 4.53 8.60
C ASP A 259 -16.16 5.40 7.66
N ARG A 260 -17.43 5.01 7.46
CA ARG A 260 -18.40 5.81 6.72
C ARG A 260 -19.19 6.65 7.72
N GLN A 261 -18.93 7.95 7.73
CA GLN A 261 -19.73 8.90 8.48
C GLN A 261 -20.80 9.49 7.57
N ILE A 262 -22.05 9.45 8.03
CA ILE A 262 -23.18 10.04 7.33
C ILE A 262 -23.57 11.30 8.10
N SER A 263 -23.45 12.46 7.48
CA SER A 263 -23.89 13.73 8.02
C SER A 263 -25.08 14.23 7.20
N ALA A 264 -26.11 14.74 7.86
CA ALA A 264 -27.28 15.33 7.22
C ALA A 264 -26.92 16.53 6.33
N ALA A 265 -25.84 17.27 6.66
CA ALA A 265 -25.40 18.47 5.95
C ALA A 265 -24.42 18.20 4.79
N GLN A 266 -23.63 17.10 4.84
CA GLN A 266 -22.52 16.84 3.92
C GLN A 266 -22.61 15.49 3.18
N GLY A 267 -23.69 14.71 3.40
CA GLY A 267 -23.82 13.36 2.82
C GLY A 267 -22.87 12.34 3.46
N ALA A 268 -22.59 11.27 2.74
CA ALA A 268 -21.71 10.20 3.22
C ALA A 268 -20.24 10.55 2.94
N ARG A 269 -19.43 10.65 3.99
CA ARG A 269 -17.98 10.88 3.94
C ARG A 269 -17.24 9.65 4.47
N LYS A 270 -16.14 9.28 3.83
CA LYS A 270 -15.19 8.30 4.39
C LYS A 270 -14.18 9.03 5.27
N VAL A 271 -13.98 8.54 6.49
CA VAL A 271 -13.01 9.07 7.44
C VAL A 271 -11.99 7.99 7.74
N LEU A 272 -10.72 8.32 7.57
CA LEU A 272 -9.61 7.43 7.88
C LEU A 272 -9.28 7.53 9.37
N ASN A 273 -9.45 6.43 10.09
CA ASN A 273 -9.00 6.27 11.47
C ASN A 273 -7.68 5.52 11.49
N VAL A 274 -6.71 6.04 12.23
CA VAL A 274 -5.37 5.47 12.33
C VAL A 274 -5.00 5.24 13.78
N GLN A 275 -4.55 4.02 14.08
CA GLN A 275 -3.81 3.73 15.31
C GLN A 275 -2.35 3.49 14.90
N SER A 276 -1.42 4.02 15.67
CA SER A 276 -0.01 3.87 15.38
C SER A 276 0.76 3.38 16.61
N TYR A 277 1.80 2.61 16.35
CA TYR A 277 2.81 2.21 17.31
C TYR A 277 4.17 2.35 16.66
N PHE A 278 5.08 3.08 17.30
CA PHE A 278 6.46 3.22 16.84
C PHE A 278 7.42 2.62 17.87
N VAL A 279 8.46 1.98 17.37
CA VAL A 279 9.48 1.33 18.19
C VAL A 279 10.58 2.33 18.48
N ASP A 280 10.41 3.08 19.57
CA ASP A 280 11.31 4.13 19.99
C ASP A 280 12.28 3.58 21.07
N GLY A 281 13.36 2.93 20.62
CA GLY A 281 14.44 2.45 21.48
C GLY A 281 14.29 1.02 22.01
N GLU A 282 15.26 0.63 22.85
CA GLU A 282 15.39 -0.76 23.35
C GLU A 282 14.23 -1.21 24.27
N PRO A 283 13.65 -0.35 25.13
CA PRO A 283 12.51 -0.79 25.95
C PRO A 283 11.29 -1.24 25.12
N ALA A 284 11.02 -0.59 23.98
CA ALA A 284 9.95 -0.99 23.08
C ALA A 284 10.26 -2.33 22.39
N ARG A 285 11.53 -2.53 21.98
CA ARG A 285 12.01 -3.79 21.38
C ARG A 285 11.91 -4.97 22.34
N MET A 286 12.24 -4.78 23.62
CA MET A 286 12.10 -5.82 24.62
C MET A 286 10.66 -6.30 24.76
N LYS A 287 9.68 -5.39 24.79
CA LYS A 287 8.25 -5.74 24.86
C LYS A 287 7.81 -6.59 23.66
N ILE A 288 8.33 -6.27 22.46
CA ILE A 288 8.06 -7.07 21.25
C ILE A 288 8.71 -8.45 21.36
N ARG A 289 9.96 -8.51 21.77
CA ARG A 289 10.72 -9.76 21.95
C ARG A 289 10.04 -10.72 22.93
N GLU A 290 9.52 -10.18 24.02
CA GLU A 290 8.76 -10.92 25.02
C GLU A 290 7.32 -11.26 24.60
N GLY A 291 6.85 -10.73 23.50
CA GLY A 291 5.45 -10.86 23.09
C GLY A 291 4.47 -10.24 24.08
N ASN A 292 4.89 -9.23 24.84
CA ASN A 292 4.11 -8.61 25.90
C ASN A 292 3.11 -7.58 25.35
N MET A 293 1.97 -8.08 24.85
CA MET A 293 0.95 -7.24 24.22
C MET A 293 0.32 -6.22 25.18
N ALA A 294 0.25 -6.52 26.47
CA ALA A 294 -0.26 -5.59 27.48
C ALA A 294 0.67 -4.37 27.65
N ALA A 295 1.99 -4.62 27.75
CA ALA A 295 2.97 -3.55 27.84
C ALA A 295 3.06 -2.71 26.54
N ILE A 296 2.87 -3.33 25.38
CA ILE A 296 2.78 -2.63 24.09
C ILE A 296 1.55 -1.73 24.07
N SER A 297 0.38 -2.21 24.55
CA SER A 297 -0.85 -1.40 24.62
C SER A 297 -0.67 -0.16 25.49
N ALA A 298 -0.09 -0.32 26.70
CA ALA A 298 0.20 0.80 27.60
C ALA A 298 1.15 1.84 26.99
N GLU A 299 2.13 1.39 26.19
CA GLU A 299 3.03 2.30 25.50
C GLU A 299 2.35 3.04 24.34
N MET A 300 1.47 2.37 23.61
CA MET A 300 0.65 3.03 22.57
C MET A 300 -0.18 4.17 23.15
N ASP A 301 -0.83 3.96 24.31
CA ASP A 301 -1.59 5.00 24.99
C ASP A 301 -0.68 6.17 25.39
N THR A 302 0.54 5.87 25.84
CA THR A 302 1.55 6.88 26.15
C THR A 302 1.97 7.66 24.91
N GLN A 303 2.25 6.99 23.79
CA GLN A 303 2.60 7.64 22.52
C GLN A 303 1.45 8.51 21.99
N LYS A 304 0.20 8.02 22.07
CA LYS A 304 -0.99 8.77 21.71
C LYS A 304 -1.15 10.05 22.56
N ASN A 305 -0.99 9.96 23.86
CA ASN A 305 -1.11 11.10 24.79
C ASN A 305 -0.01 12.14 24.53
N ARG A 306 1.23 11.71 24.26
CA ARG A 306 2.33 12.61 23.88
C ARG A 306 2.04 13.34 22.57
N ALA A 307 1.50 12.65 21.57
CA ALA A 307 1.11 13.25 20.30
C ALA A 307 0.02 14.32 20.46
N LEU A 308 -0.96 14.07 21.34
CA LEU A 308 -2.05 15.01 21.64
C LEU A 308 -1.55 16.25 22.43
N SER A 309 -0.51 16.10 23.25
CA SER A 309 0.10 17.20 24.03
C SER A 309 1.12 18.02 23.26
N GLY A 310 1.35 17.73 21.96
CA GLY A 310 2.33 18.46 21.12
C GLY A 310 3.79 18.12 21.44
N TYR A 311 4.04 17.09 22.24
CA TYR A 311 5.40 16.66 22.57
C TYR A 311 5.99 15.83 21.42
N ALA A 312 6.95 16.39 20.68
CA ALA A 312 7.73 15.65 19.68
C ALA A 312 8.86 14.90 20.41
N PRO A 313 8.94 13.55 20.34
CA PRO A 313 10.10 12.83 20.83
C PRO A 313 11.26 13.06 19.85
N GLY A 314 12.34 13.69 20.33
CA GLY A 314 13.58 13.83 19.55
C GLY A 314 14.34 15.13 19.67
N THR A 315 13.83 16.16 20.34
CA THR A 315 14.68 17.28 20.75
C THR A 315 15.37 16.93 22.07
N GLY A 316 16.38 16.08 21.96
CA GLY A 316 17.33 15.82 23.03
C GLY A 316 17.98 17.13 23.43
N PHE A 317 17.79 17.47 24.67
CA PHE A 317 18.40 18.52 25.44
C PHE A 317 19.92 18.56 25.19
N ASN A 318 20.39 19.42 24.29
CA ASN A 318 21.76 19.89 24.24
C ASN A 318 21.79 21.32 24.74
N GLY A 319 21.47 21.46 26.02
CA GLY A 319 21.77 22.65 26.78
C GLY A 319 23.14 22.54 27.42
N VAL A 320 24.20 22.72 26.67
CA VAL A 320 25.49 23.09 27.26
C VAL A 320 25.46 24.59 27.41
N MET A 321 25.16 25.04 28.60
CA MET A 321 25.48 26.36 29.10
C MET A 321 27.00 26.50 29.19
N GLY A 322 27.62 27.02 28.17
CA GLY A 322 28.99 27.49 28.20
C GLY A 322 29.02 28.90 28.75
N ASN A 323 29.11 29.04 30.08
CA ASN A 323 29.62 30.24 30.70
C ASN A 323 31.11 30.31 30.42
N GLY A 324 31.51 31.23 29.54
CA GLY A 324 32.89 31.62 29.31
C GLY A 324 33.06 33.07 29.67
N THR A 325 33.45 33.30 30.90
CA THR A 325 33.98 34.58 31.37
C THR A 325 35.43 34.73 30.94
N ARG A 326 35.71 35.91 30.34
CA ARG A 326 36.93 36.77 30.47
C ARG A 326 38.31 36.11 30.39
N GLY A 327 39.08 36.66 29.50
CA GLY A 327 40.51 36.70 29.40
C GLY A 327 40.92 37.50 28.19
#